data_3fe59e7befb6585c3b9947a846ed7efc
#
_entry.id   3fe59e7befb6585c3b9947a846ed7efc
#
_cell.length_a   1.000
_cell.length_b   1.000
_cell.length_c   1.000
_cell.angle_alpha   90.00
_cell.angle_beta   90.00
_cell.angle_gamma   90.00
#
_symmetry.space_group_name_H-M   'P 1'
#
loop_
_entity.id
_entity.type
_entity.pdbx_description
1 polymer ?
#
loop_
_entity_poly.entity_id
_entity_poly.type
_entity_poly.pdbx_seq_one_letter_code
_entity_poly.pdbx_strand_id
1 'polypeptide(L)'
;PPAAGHVRIAFGTSDPDRWVNITLAEAAEVGAPEDAVLVDVNRDGYLDVFVAAELAHLIYLENPGANARSTAWERLILPQSLNRGSYIRVFAADLNSDGIPEIIAPNKGAQRPSPADYARSTPVELFTLHGDPLDGDSWQREILGRYSIPQNSETVDLDGDGDQDIVVGTRGENRILWFENTGGLEFVEHAIGINGGTMQGFNLEYVDLS
;
A
#
# COMPACT_ATOMS: atom_id res chain seq x y z
N PRO A 1 -13.96 10.13 19.43
CA PRO A 1 -13.52 10.44 18.09
C PRO A 1 -12.30 9.60 17.75
N PRO A 2 -12.16 9.09 16.53
CA PRO A 2 -10.93 8.45 16.12
C PRO A 2 -9.76 9.40 16.34
N ALA A 3 -8.60 8.90 16.76
CA ALA A 3 -7.43 9.72 16.97
C ALA A 3 -7.13 10.46 15.66
N ALA A 4 -7.04 11.77 15.75
CA ALA A 4 -6.68 12.60 14.60
C ALA A 4 -5.26 12.22 14.18
N GLY A 5 -5.13 11.70 12.97
CA GLY A 5 -3.84 11.37 12.37
C GLY A 5 -3.20 12.56 11.67
N HIS A 6 -1.94 12.43 11.34
CA HIS A 6 -1.22 13.38 10.49
C HIS A 6 -0.33 12.61 9.51
N VAL A 7 -0.34 13.05 8.26
CA VAL A 7 0.69 12.70 7.28
C VAL A 7 1.59 13.90 7.09
N ARG A 8 2.88 13.72 7.30
CA ARG A 8 3.87 14.79 7.19
C ARG A 8 5.08 14.32 6.40
N ILE A 9 5.65 15.24 5.66
CA ILE A 9 6.94 15.07 5.01
C ILE A 9 7.97 16.00 5.65
N ALA A 10 9.16 15.48 5.90
CA ALA A 10 10.28 16.24 6.41
C ALA A 10 11.34 16.39 5.32
N PHE A 11 11.58 17.60 4.89
CA PHE A 11 12.62 17.91 3.92
C PHE A 11 13.92 18.27 4.63
N GLY A 12 15.01 17.61 4.25
CA GLY A 12 16.34 17.99 4.69
C GLY A 12 16.75 19.39 4.21
N THR A 13 17.62 20.03 4.97
CA THR A 13 18.26 21.29 4.61
C THR A 13 19.77 21.11 4.48
N SER A 14 20.51 22.18 4.16
CA SER A 14 21.98 22.16 4.21
C SER A 14 22.56 22.00 5.61
N ASP A 15 21.74 22.24 6.64
CA ASP A 15 22.04 21.97 8.04
C ASP A 15 21.42 20.62 8.44
N PRO A 16 22.22 19.60 8.78
CA PRO A 16 21.70 18.26 9.09
C PRO A 16 20.79 18.22 10.33
N ASP A 17 20.89 19.22 11.20
CA ASP A 17 20.05 19.34 12.40
C ASP A 17 18.75 20.11 12.16
N ARG A 18 18.51 20.58 10.92
CA ARG A 18 17.31 21.35 10.56
C ARG A 18 16.52 20.68 9.45
N TRP A 19 15.24 20.43 9.74
CA TRP A 19 14.29 19.86 8.81
C TRP A 19 13.09 20.79 8.64
N VAL A 20 12.59 20.88 7.42
CA VAL A 20 11.34 21.59 7.13
C VAL A 20 10.21 20.57 7.06
N ASN A 21 9.30 20.64 8.04
CA ASN A 21 8.14 19.75 8.12
C ASN A 21 6.94 20.39 7.44
N ILE A 22 6.30 19.64 6.55
CA ILE A 22 5.06 20.02 5.88
C ILE A 22 3.98 18.99 6.22
N THR A 23 2.82 19.45 6.65
CA THR A 23 1.65 18.60 6.83
C THR A 23 0.96 18.44 5.49
N LEU A 24 0.85 17.20 5.01
CA LEU A 24 0.20 16.85 3.74
C LEU A 24 -1.30 16.58 3.94
N ALA A 25 -1.65 15.90 5.02
CA ALA A 25 -3.04 15.63 5.40
C ALA A 25 -3.17 15.51 6.92
N GLU A 26 -4.33 15.87 7.46
CA GLU A 26 -4.58 15.80 8.90
C GLU A 26 -6.05 15.62 9.26
N ALA A 27 -6.32 15.37 10.55
CA ALA A 27 -7.64 15.25 11.14
C ALA A 27 -8.46 14.02 10.65
N ALA A 28 -9.75 14.21 10.40
CA ALA A 28 -10.68 13.11 10.11
C ALA A 28 -10.42 12.41 8.77
N GLU A 29 -9.73 13.06 7.85
CA GLU A 29 -9.37 12.50 6.55
C GLU A 29 -8.31 11.40 6.68
N VAL A 30 -7.53 11.45 7.75
CA VAL A 30 -6.40 10.56 8.00
C VAL A 30 -6.66 9.81 9.29
N GLY A 31 -7.68 8.95 9.28
CA GLY A 31 -7.99 8.11 10.44
C GLY A 31 -6.95 7.03 10.64
N ALA A 32 -6.06 7.20 11.65
CA ALA A 32 -4.98 6.28 11.98
C ALA A 32 -4.11 5.92 10.74
N PRO A 33 -3.30 6.85 10.21
CA PRO A 33 -2.35 6.54 9.15
C PRO A 33 -1.28 5.62 9.72
N GLU A 34 -1.06 4.47 9.07
CA GLU A 34 -0.16 3.43 9.55
C GLU A 34 1.05 3.26 8.64
N ASP A 35 0.88 3.50 7.33
CA ASP A 35 1.92 3.30 6.35
C ASP A 35 1.83 4.27 5.20
N ALA A 36 2.95 4.49 4.52
CA ALA A 36 3.01 5.30 3.32
C ALA A 36 4.13 4.85 2.39
N VAL A 37 3.87 4.87 1.10
CA VAL A 37 4.86 4.61 0.05
C VAL A 37 5.10 5.86 -0.78
N LEU A 38 6.35 6.08 -1.18
CA LEU A 38 6.76 7.13 -2.10
C LEU A 38 6.87 6.53 -3.51
N VAL A 39 6.16 7.12 -4.46
CA VAL A 39 6.05 6.60 -5.82
C VAL A 39 5.70 7.70 -6.81
N ASP A 40 6.32 7.72 -7.97
CA ASP A 40 6.00 8.64 -9.07
C ASP A 40 4.90 8.03 -9.93
N VAL A 41 3.64 8.31 -9.60
CA VAL A 41 2.47 7.70 -10.25
C VAL A 41 2.14 8.39 -11.57
N ASN A 42 2.30 9.71 -11.63
CA ASN A 42 1.97 10.52 -12.80
C ASN A 42 3.12 10.66 -13.79
N ARG A 43 4.30 10.10 -13.45
CA ARG A 43 5.54 10.14 -14.26
C ARG A 43 6.05 11.55 -14.54
N ASP A 44 5.90 12.45 -13.58
CA ASP A 44 6.41 13.82 -13.68
C ASP A 44 7.84 13.98 -13.14
N GLY A 45 8.42 12.91 -12.58
CA GLY A 45 9.77 12.85 -12.02
C GLY A 45 9.84 13.26 -10.55
N TYR A 46 8.71 13.50 -9.90
CA TYR A 46 8.63 13.77 -8.47
C TYR A 46 7.87 12.65 -7.76
N LEU A 47 8.37 12.26 -6.60
CA LEU A 47 7.71 11.20 -5.83
C LEU A 47 6.45 11.73 -5.14
N ASP A 48 5.33 11.12 -5.44
CA ASP A 48 4.05 11.28 -4.76
C ASP A 48 4.00 10.45 -3.48
N VAL A 49 2.90 10.54 -2.74
CA VAL A 49 2.69 9.76 -1.53
C VAL A 49 1.36 9.01 -1.59
N PHE A 50 1.41 7.69 -1.42
CA PHE A 50 0.23 6.90 -1.05
C PHE A 50 0.25 6.59 0.43
N VAL A 51 -0.92 6.69 1.07
CA VAL A 51 -1.08 6.47 2.51
C VAL A 51 -2.13 5.40 2.76
N ALA A 52 -1.80 4.45 3.61
CA ALA A 52 -2.75 3.52 4.20
C ALA A 52 -3.30 4.08 5.52
N ALA A 53 -4.58 4.41 5.55
CA ALA A 53 -5.28 4.84 6.76
C ALA A 53 -6.08 3.68 7.34
N GLU A 54 -5.64 3.17 8.49
CA GLU A 54 -6.17 1.93 9.10
C GLU A 54 -7.68 1.97 9.37
N LEU A 55 -8.22 3.15 9.65
CA LEU A 55 -9.64 3.28 9.99
C LEU A 55 -10.57 3.50 8.80
N ALA A 56 -10.04 3.63 7.58
CA ALA A 56 -10.94 4.01 6.51
C ALA A 56 -10.53 3.67 5.08
N HIS A 57 -9.37 4.11 4.57
CA HIS A 57 -9.17 4.22 3.13
C HIS A 57 -7.69 4.41 2.74
N LEU A 58 -7.45 4.41 1.43
CA LEU A 58 -6.18 4.81 0.82
C LEU A 58 -6.27 6.26 0.36
N ILE A 59 -5.19 7.00 0.51
CA ILE A 59 -5.09 8.41 0.12
C ILE A 59 -3.90 8.57 -0.83
N TYR A 60 -4.14 9.16 -1.98
CA TYR A 60 -3.12 9.65 -2.89
C TYR A 60 -2.86 11.14 -2.64
N LEU A 61 -1.60 11.55 -2.62
CA LEU A 61 -1.14 12.91 -2.41
C LEU A 61 -0.14 13.25 -3.51
N GLU A 62 -0.53 14.14 -4.44
CA GLU A 62 0.29 14.54 -5.56
C GLU A 62 1.34 15.56 -5.15
N ASN A 63 2.59 15.27 -5.52
CA ASN A 63 3.72 16.17 -5.28
C ASN A 63 3.71 17.34 -6.27
N PRO A 64 3.58 18.59 -5.82
CA PRO A 64 3.62 19.74 -6.72
C PRO A 64 5.03 20.08 -7.25
N GLY A 65 5.93 19.13 -7.29
CA GLY A 65 7.26 19.21 -7.87
C GLY A 65 8.15 20.22 -7.17
N ALA A 66 8.69 21.16 -7.92
CA ALA A 66 9.59 22.21 -7.40
C ALA A 66 8.96 23.03 -6.26
N ASN A 67 7.65 23.04 -6.15
CA ASN A 67 6.89 23.77 -5.14
C ASN A 67 6.49 22.92 -3.92
N ALA A 68 6.99 21.69 -3.82
CA ALA A 68 6.61 20.72 -2.78
C ALA A 68 6.71 21.25 -1.35
N ARG A 69 7.59 22.24 -1.11
CA ARG A 69 7.80 22.86 0.22
C ARG A 69 6.91 24.07 0.51
N SER A 70 6.19 24.58 -0.46
CA SER A 70 5.47 25.86 -0.35
C SER A 70 4.02 25.83 -0.84
N THR A 71 3.66 24.80 -1.58
CA THR A 71 2.32 24.62 -2.13
C THR A 71 1.63 23.45 -1.41
N ALA A 72 0.35 23.58 -1.16
CA ALA A 72 -0.45 22.45 -0.65
C ALA A 72 -0.50 21.36 -1.72
N TRP A 73 -0.30 20.11 -1.30
CA TRP A 73 -0.39 18.97 -2.18
C TRP A 73 -1.85 18.67 -2.49
N GLU A 74 -2.17 18.47 -3.77
CA GLU A 74 -3.48 17.98 -4.16
C GLU A 74 -3.65 16.52 -3.72
N ARG A 75 -4.89 16.08 -3.50
CA ARG A 75 -5.13 14.75 -2.95
C ARG A 75 -6.43 14.14 -3.41
N LEU A 76 -6.42 12.83 -3.50
CA LEU A 76 -7.57 11.99 -3.74
C LEU A 76 -7.68 10.94 -2.62
N ILE A 77 -8.85 10.83 -1.99
CA ILE A 77 -9.23 9.61 -1.25
C ILE A 77 -9.73 8.63 -2.30
N LEU A 78 -9.07 7.48 -2.45
CA LEU A 78 -9.47 6.48 -3.45
C LEU A 78 -10.90 6.00 -3.18
N PRO A 79 -11.88 6.32 -4.06
CA PRO A 79 -13.28 5.96 -3.82
C PRO A 79 -13.47 4.44 -3.68
N GLN A 80 -12.65 3.66 -4.39
CA GLN A 80 -12.70 2.21 -4.38
C GLN A 80 -12.27 1.59 -3.04
N SER A 81 -11.54 2.34 -2.19
CA SER A 81 -11.11 1.91 -0.85
C SER A 81 -12.02 2.40 0.27
N LEU A 82 -12.91 3.36 -0.02
CA LEU A 82 -13.70 4.05 0.98
C LEU A 82 -14.72 3.13 1.68
N ASN A 83 -14.72 3.13 3.02
CA ASN A 83 -15.62 2.33 3.87
C ASN A 83 -15.55 0.81 3.61
N ARG A 84 -14.41 0.29 3.15
CA ARG A 84 -14.24 -1.13 2.81
C ARG A 84 -13.48 -1.93 3.87
N GLY A 85 -12.87 -1.29 4.84
CA GLY A 85 -12.16 -2.01 5.88
C GLY A 85 -10.98 -1.23 6.45
N SER A 86 -9.90 -1.94 6.71
CA SER A 86 -8.74 -1.43 7.43
C SER A 86 -7.47 -1.71 6.63
N TYR A 87 -6.74 -0.66 6.29
CA TYR A 87 -5.48 -0.73 5.55
C TYR A 87 -4.34 -0.31 6.46
N ILE A 88 -3.38 -1.22 6.70
CA ILE A 88 -2.21 -0.93 7.53
C ILE A 88 -0.89 -0.98 6.76
N ARG A 89 -0.94 -1.41 5.51
CA ARG A 89 0.20 -1.42 4.59
C ARG A 89 -0.27 -1.03 3.20
N VAL A 90 0.63 -0.37 2.48
CA VAL A 90 0.49 -0.03 1.07
C VAL A 90 1.85 -0.16 0.39
N PHE A 91 1.87 -0.81 -0.77
CA PHE A 91 3.05 -0.97 -1.60
C PHE A 91 2.77 -0.45 -2.99
N ALA A 92 3.83 -0.13 -3.71
CA ALA A 92 3.76 0.29 -5.10
C ALA A 92 4.90 -0.36 -5.89
N ALA A 93 4.57 -0.97 -7.02
CA ALA A 93 5.54 -1.54 -7.95
C ALA A 93 4.96 -1.52 -9.36
N ASP A 94 5.80 -1.34 -10.36
CA ASP A 94 5.45 -1.47 -11.76
C ASP A 94 5.45 -2.98 -12.11
N LEU A 95 4.27 -3.62 -11.95
CA LEU A 95 4.10 -5.06 -12.06
C LEU A 95 3.91 -5.53 -13.51
N ASN A 96 3.60 -4.62 -14.42
CA ASN A 96 3.35 -4.91 -15.83
C ASN A 96 4.39 -4.30 -16.77
N SER A 97 5.38 -3.60 -16.20
CA SER A 97 6.48 -2.94 -16.93
C SER A 97 5.99 -1.86 -17.91
N ASP A 98 4.86 -1.19 -17.62
CA ASP A 98 4.35 -0.07 -18.42
C ASP A 98 4.86 1.31 -17.96
N GLY A 99 5.60 1.32 -16.85
CA GLY A 99 6.17 2.51 -16.22
C GLY A 99 5.20 3.25 -15.31
N ILE A 100 3.98 2.73 -15.06
CA ILE A 100 3.04 3.25 -14.07
C ILE A 100 2.94 2.22 -12.96
N PRO A 101 3.34 2.56 -11.73
CA PRO A 101 3.27 1.61 -10.62
C PRO A 101 1.84 1.26 -10.23
N GLU A 102 1.57 -0.02 -10.04
CA GLU A 102 0.38 -0.52 -9.38
C GLU A 102 0.48 -0.33 -7.86
N ILE A 103 -0.67 -0.16 -7.22
CA ILE A 103 -0.77 -0.04 -5.76
C ILE A 103 -1.36 -1.32 -5.18
N ILE A 104 -0.63 -1.93 -4.26
CA ILE A 104 -1.04 -3.16 -3.57
C ILE A 104 -1.42 -2.80 -2.13
N ALA A 105 -2.63 -3.18 -1.70
CA ALA A 105 -3.12 -2.92 -0.36
C ALA A 105 -3.90 -4.11 0.21
N PRO A 106 -3.31 -4.89 1.13
CA PRO A 106 -4.04 -5.89 1.88
C PRO A 106 -5.05 -5.23 2.82
N ASN A 107 -6.31 -5.65 2.75
CA ASN A 107 -7.37 -5.14 3.59
C ASN A 107 -7.56 -6.04 4.82
N LYS A 108 -7.09 -5.59 5.96
CA LYS A 108 -7.17 -6.31 7.23
C LYS A 108 -8.61 -6.49 7.75
N GLY A 109 -9.55 -5.72 7.25
CA GLY A 109 -10.97 -5.78 7.58
C GLY A 109 -11.39 -5.01 8.84
N ALA A 110 -10.57 -5.00 9.89
CA ALA A 110 -10.86 -4.27 11.12
C ALA A 110 -9.57 -3.80 11.81
N GLN A 111 -9.61 -2.65 12.47
CA GLN A 111 -8.46 -2.12 13.22
C GLN A 111 -8.01 -3.09 14.34
N ARG A 112 -8.97 -3.56 15.12
CA ARG A 112 -8.75 -4.53 16.21
C ARG A 112 -9.59 -5.77 15.95
N PRO A 113 -9.05 -6.75 15.19
CA PRO A 113 -9.81 -7.93 14.82
C PRO A 113 -10.34 -8.68 16.04
N SER A 114 -11.63 -8.91 16.06
CA SER A 114 -12.33 -9.78 17.00
C SER A 114 -12.31 -11.24 16.52
N PRO A 115 -12.69 -12.22 17.36
CA PRO A 115 -12.83 -13.61 16.90
C PRO A 115 -13.73 -13.78 15.67
N ALA A 116 -14.75 -12.94 15.51
CA ALA A 116 -15.62 -12.96 14.33
C ALA A 116 -14.90 -12.48 13.07
N ASP A 117 -13.92 -11.58 13.19
CA ASP A 117 -13.14 -11.08 12.05
C ASP A 117 -12.18 -12.16 11.54
N TYR A 118 -11.66 -13.02 12.42
CA TYR A 118 -10.86 -14.19 12.03
C TYR A 118 -11.64 -15.24 11.23
N ALA A 119 -12.96 -15.26 11.36
CA ALA A 119 -13.84 -16.14 10.59
C ALA A 119 -14.28 -15.54 9.24
N ARG A 120 -13.84 -14.32 8.92
CA ARG A 120 -14.19 -13.61 7.69
C ARG A 120 -12.99 -13.50 6.79
N SER A 121 -13.23 -13.50 5.48
CA SER A 121 -12.20 -13.24 4.48
C SER A 121 -12.33 -11.82 3.93
N THR A 122 -11.22 -11.12 3.90
CA THR A 122 -11.07 -9.78 3.33
C THR A 122 -10.08 -9.80 2.15
N PRO A 123 -10.16 -8.84 1.23
CA PRO A 123 -9.38 -8.91 0.01
C PRO A 123 -7.92 -8.47 0.17
N VAL A 124 -7.06 -9.03 -0.65
CA VAL A 124 -5.83 -8.40 -1.12
C VAL A 124 -6.19 -7.65 -2.39
N GLU A 125 -5.96 -6.35 -2.41
CA GLU A 125 -6.43 -5.45 -3.46
C GLU A 125 -5.26 -4.90 -4.26
N LEU A 126 -5.44 -4.88 -5.58
CA LEU A 126 -4.57 -4.26 -6.56
C LEU A 126 -5.31 -3.09 -7.18
N PHE A 127 -4.64 -1.95 -7.30
CA PHE A 127 -5.19 -0.77 -7.95
C PHE A 127 -4.29 -0.36 -9.11
N THR A 128 -4.89 -0.21 -10.30
CA THR A 128 -4.22 0.22 -11.52
C THR A 128 -4.71 1.60 -11.94
N LEU A 129 -3.84 2.43 -12.48
CA LEU A 129 -4.16 3.76 -12.94
C LEU A 129 -4.29 3.80 -14.47
N HIS A 130 -5.38 4.39 -14.97
CA HIS A 130 -5.65 4.55 -16.40
C HIS A 130 -5.99 6.00 -16.79
N GLY A 131 -5.32 6.98 -16.20
CA GLY A 131 -5.57 8.39 -16.50
C GLY A 131 -4.97 9.34 -15.48
N ASP A 132 -5.72 10.37 -15.13
CA ASP A 132 -5.33 11.35 -14.11
C ASP A 132 -5.42 10.71 -12.71
N PRO A 133 -4.32 10.66 -11.93
CA PRO A 133 -4.35 10.06 -10.59
C PRO A 133 -5.22 10.82 -9.59
N LEU A 134 -5.55 12.07 -9.83
CA LEU A 134 -6.50 12.84 -9.03
C LEU A 134 -7.98 12.60 -9.39
N ASP A 135 -8.23 11.90 -10.50
CA ASP A 135 -9.57 11.46 -10.87
C ASP A 135 -9.84 10.04 -10.34
N GLY A 136 -10.80 9.91 -9.44
CA GLY A 136 -11.16 8.61 -8.85
C GLY A 136 -11.67 7.58 -9.85
N ASP A 137 -12.21 8.00 -10.98
CA ASP A 137 -12.68 7.12 -12.04
C ASP A 137 -11.54 6.56 -12.90
N SER A 138 -10.34 7.17 -12.82
CA SER A 138 -9.12 6.67 -13.47
C SER A 138 -8.52 5.45 -12.78
N TRP A 139 -8.93 5.15 -11.55
CA TRP A 139 -8.44 4.01 -10.79
C TRP A 139 -9.35 2.80 -10.95
N GLN A 140 -8.76 1.67 -11.32
CA GLN A 140 -9.43 0.37 -11.31
C GLN A 140 -8.96 -0.43 -10.11
N ARG A 141 -9.86 -1.23 -9.54
CA ARG A 141 -9.60 -2.09 -8.40
C ARG A 141 -9.84 -3.53 -8.76
N GLU A 142 -8.85 -4.36 -8.55
CA GLU A 142 -8.90 -5.81 -8.68
C GLU A 142 -8.72 -6.49 -7.31
N ILE A 143 -9.22 -7.71 -7.18
CA ILE A 143 -9.05 -8.54 -5.99
C ILE A 143 -8.22 -9.75 -6.39
N LEU A 144 -7.00 -9.83 -5.88
CA LEU A 144 -6.10 -10.95 -6.11
C LEU A 144 -6.56 -12.21 -5.36
N GLY A 145 -7.14 -12.04 -4.19
CA GLY A 145 -7.68 -13.13 -3.38
C GLY A 145 -8.34 -12.63 -2.11
N ARG A 146 -8.97 -13.55 -1.34
CA ARG A 146 -9.65 -13.23 -0.08
C ARG A 146 -9.19 -14.17 1.02
N TYR A 147 -8.70 -13.59 2.12
CA TYR A 147 -8.07 -14.31 3.22
C TYR A 147 -8.50 -13.76 4.57
N SER A 148 -8.32 -14.56 5.61
CA SER A 148 -8.55 -14.08 6.96
C SER A 148 -7.39 -13.16 7.38
N ILE A 149 -7.72 -11.88 7.54
CA ILE A 149 -6.82 -10.82 8.00
C ILE A 149 -5.50 -10.78 7.19
N PRO A 150 -5.55 -10.54 5.86
CA PRO A 150 -4.35 -10.23 5.10
C PRO A 150 -3.81 -8.89 5.61
N GLN A 151 -2.50 -8.79 5.84
CA GLN A 151 -1.98 -7.68 6.62
C GLN A 151 -0.79 -6.98 5.97
N ASN A 152 0.22 -7.74 5.59
CA ASN A 152 1.44 -7.23 5.01
C ASN A 152 1.61 -7.76 3.59
N SER A 153 2.16 -6.95 2.71
CA SER A 153 2.60 -7.36 1.38
C SER A 153 3.99 -6.82 1.08
N GLU A 154 4.64 -7.41 0.12
CA GLU A 154 5.92 -6.99 -0.44
C GLU A 154 5.97 -7.42 -1.89
N THR A 155 6.79 -6.77 -2.69
CA THR A 155 7.06 -7.17 -4.08
C THR A 155 8.49 -7.65 -4.23
N VAL A 156 8.69 -8.71 -4.99
CA VAL A 156 9.98 -9.34 -5.22
C VAL A 156 9.89 -10.25 -6.44
N ASP A 157 10.91 -10.30 -7.26
CA ASP A 157 11.06 -11.35 -8.28
C ASP A 157 11.51 -12.64 -7.57
N LEU A 158 10.54 -13.50 -7.20
CA LEU A 158 10.79 -14.64 -6.31
C LEU A 158 11.30 -15.87 -7.06
N ASP A 159 10.92 -16.06 -8.33
CA ASP A 159 11.36 -17.18 -9.14
C ASP A 159 12.49 -16.84 -10.12
N GLY A 160 12.84 -15.57 -10.24
CA GLY A 160 13.97 -15.10 -11.06
C GLY A 160 13.64 -14.98 -12.54
N ASP A 161 12.37 -14.83 -12.89
CA ASP A 161 11.93 -14.69 -14.27
C ASP A 161 11.99 -13.25 -14.80
N GLY A 162 12.18 -12.27 -13.93
CA GLY A 162 12.33 -10.85 -14.21
C GLY A 162 11.07 -10.02 -13.97
N ASP A 163 9.93 -10.64 -13.67
CA ASP A 163 8.71 -9.97 -13.30
C ASP A 163 8.63 -9.82 -11.77
N GLN A 164 8.03 -8.73 -11.29
CA GLN A 164 7.84 -8.56 -9.85
C GLN A 164 6.60 -9.31 -9.38
N ASP A 165 6.76 -10.19 -8.41
CA ASP A 165 5.70 -10.93 -7.74
C ASP A 165 5.16 -10.19 -6.52
N ILE A 166 4.08 -10.71 -5.95
CA ILE A 166 3.52 -10.18 -4.69
C ILE A 166 3.55 -11.28 -3.63
N VAL A 167 4.17 -10.98 -2.49
CA VAL A 167 4.15 -11.86 -1.31
C VAL A 167 3.25 -11.25 -0.24
N VAL A 168 2.32 -12.03 0.29
CA VAL A 168 1.31 -11.54 1.26
C VAL A 168 1.27 -12.43 2.49
N GLY A 169 1.26 -11.79 3.67
CA GLY A 169 1.01 -12.46 4.93
C GLY A 169 -0.45 -12.42 5.34
N THR A 170 -1.00 -13.59 5.71
CA THR A 170 -2.37 -13.72 6.21
C THR A 170 -2.34 -14.12 7.68
N ARG A 171 -2.52 -13.13 8.56
CA ARG A 171 -2.45 -13.33 10.01
C ARG A 171 -3.50 -14.34 10.52
N GLY A 172 -4.71 -14.28 9.98
CA GLY A 172 -5.80 -15.16 10.45
C GLY A 172 -5.64 -16.62 10.03
N GLU A 173 -4.86 -16.89 8.98
CA GLU A 173 -4.62 -18.23 8.45
C GLU A 173 -3.22 -18.75 8.78
N ASN A 174 -2.35 -17.93 9.36
CA ASN A 174 -0.95 -18.25 9.59
C ASN A 174 -0.22 -18.72 8.30
N ARG A 175 -0.46 -18.03 7.19
CA ARG A 175 0.08 -18.39 5.88
C ARG A 175 0.87 -17.22 5.29
N ILE A 176 1.89 -17.55 4.49
CA ILE A 176 2.44 -16.66 3.48
C ILE A 176 1.95 -17.14 2.13
N LEU A 177 1.49 -16.22 1.32
CA LEU A 177 1.06 -16.43 -0.05
C LEU A 177 2.05 -15.76 -0.98
N TRP A 178 2.30 -16.39 -2.10
CA TRP A 178 3.00 -15.84 -3.22
C TRP A 178 2.06 -15.79 -4.42
N PHE A 179 1.86 -14.63 -4.95
CA PHE A 179 1.17 -14.40 -6.22
C PHE A 179 2.26 -14.22 -7.27
N GLU A 180 2.56 -15.31 -7.97
CA GLU A 180 3.48 -15.33 -9.11
C GLU A 180 2.87 -14.50 -10.24
N ASN A 181 3.57 -13.46 -10.67
CA ASN A 181 3.19 -12.66 -11.81
C ASN A 181 3.65 -13.37 -13.09
N THR A 182 2.70 -13.85 -13.87
CA THR A 182 3.00 -14.55 -15.14
C THR A 182 3.01 -13.60 -16.34
N GLY A 183 3.08 -12.29 -16.07
CA GLY A 183 3.07 -11.21 -17.04
C GLY A 183 1.70 -10.57 -17.22
N GLY A 184 1.68 -9.24 -17.46
CA GLY A 184 0.46 -8.49 -17.77
C GLY A 184 -0.58 -8.44 -16.66
N LEU A 185 -0.16 -8.52 -15.39
CA LEU A 185 -1.01 -8.56 -14.18
C LEU A 185 -1.85 -9.84 -14.04
N GLU A 186 -1.44 -10.91 -14.69
CA GLU A 186 -2.03 -12.25 -14.48
C GLU A 186 -1.25 -12.95 -13.36
N PHE A 187 -1.95 -13.38 -12.31
CA PHE A 187 -1.31 -13.94 -11.12
C PHE A 187 -1.71 -15.38 -10.85
N VAL A 188 -0.73 -16.20 -10.47
CA VAL A 188 -0.95 -17.58 -9.98
C VAL A 188 -0.64 -17.63 -8.49
N GLU A 189 -1.61 -18.07 -7.68
CA GLU A 189 -1.44 -18.18 -6.23
C GLU A 189 -0.67 -19.44 -5.84
N HIS A 190 0.37 -19.27 -5.02
CA HIS A 190 1.09 -20.33 -4.35
C HIS A 190 1.10 -20.13 -2.84
N ALA A 191 1.14 -21.22 -2.08
CA ALA A 191 1.33 -21.17 -0.64
C ALA A 191 2.79 -21.44 -0.30
N ILE A 192 3.45 -20.51 0.37
CA ILE A 192 4.79 -20.73 0.89
C ILE A 192 4.67 -21.51 2.21
N GLY A 193 5.18 -22.74 2.21
CA GLY A 193 5.14 -23.61 3.37
C GLY A 193 6.09 -23.15 4.47
N ILE A 194 5.57 -22.93 5.69
CA ILE A 194 6.38 -22.59 6.87
C ILE A 194 6.34 -23.76 7.83
N ASN A 195 7.48 -24.39 8.04
CA ASN A 195 7.61 -25.48 8.99
C ASN A 195 7.69 -24.97 10.43
N GLY A 196 6.61 -25.08 11.20
CA GLY A 196 6.66 -25.06 12.66
C GLY A 196 6.57 -23.71 13.35
N GLY A 197 5.95 -22.69 12.78
CA GLY A 197 5.76 -21.39 13.41
C GLY A 197 4.34 -20.87 13.39
N THR A 198 3.96 -20.08 14.41
CA THR A 198 2.76 -19.24 14.37
C THR A 198 3.15 -17.90 13.79
N MET A 199 2.59 -17.53 12.64
CA MET A 199 2.83 -16.24 11.99
C MET A 199 1.94 -15.16 12.60
N GLN A 200 2.41 -14.52 13.65
CA GLN A 200 1.76 -13.31 14.17
C GLN A 200 2.61 -12.09 13.80
N GLY A 201 2.19 -11.39 12.76
CA GLY A 201 2.79 -10.12 12.37
C GLY A 201 4.26 -10.27 11.95
N PHE A 202 4.51 -10.46 10.68
CA PHE A 202 5.86 -10.38 10.12
C PHE A 202 5.98 -9.15 9.25
N ASN A 203 7.15 -8.58 9.20
CA ASN A 203 7.56 -7.71 8.12
C ASN A 203 8.23 -8.60 7.08
N LEU A 204 7.86 -8.40 5.83
CA LEU A 204 8.64 -8.88 4.71
C LEU A 204 9.71 -7.84 4.43
N GLU A 205 10.93 -8.28 4.29
CA GLU A 205 12.05 -7.44 3.90
C GLU A 205 12.87 -8.24 2.90
N TYR A 206 13.04 -7.67 1.71
CA TYR A 206 13.88 -8.26 0.69
C TYR A 206 15.34 -7.99 1.06
N VAL A 207 16.12 -9.04 1.15
CA VAL A 207 17.57 -8.97 1.31
C VAL A 207 18.20 -9.70 0.13
N ASP A 208 18.83 -8.96 -0.77
CA ASP A 208 19.68 -9.55 -1.80
C ASP A 208 20.91 -10.14 -1.11
N LEU A 209 21.05 -11.47 -1.22
CA LEU A 209 22.16 -12.25 -0.68
C LEU A 209 23.21 -12.63 -1.73
N SER A 210 23.11 -12.10 -2.97
CA SER A 210 24.07 -12.36 -4.05
C SER A 210 25.42 -11.67 -3.88
#